data_2543737590375fa48995ef24b8eed935
#
_entry.id   2543737590375fa48995ef24b8eed935
#
_cell.length_a   1.000
_cell.length_b   1.000
_cell.length_c   1.000
_cell.angle_alpha   90.00
_cell.angle_beta   90.00
_cell.angle_gamma   90.00
#
_symmetry.space_group_name_H-M   'P 1'
#
loop_
_entity.id
_entity.type
_entity.pdbx_description
1 polymer ?
#
loop_
_entity_poly.entity_id
_entity_poly.type
_entity_poly.pdbx_seq_one_letter_code
_entity_poly.pdbx_strand_id
1 'polypeptide(L)'
;MPASILIADDYDDNRELLRLMLETEGYHIREARNGHEALDAAMAEVPAAALIDLSMPSLDGWGLLRALRADSRTRSIPCVAVTAFAATQDRQRALEAGFDAYISKPFRAKELLELVSGILRKGAGEDAHKDGDGR
;
A
#
# COMPACT_ATOMS: atom_id res chain seq x y z
N MET A 1 -15.52 7.20 -10.15
CA MET A 1 -14.93 7.59 -8.88
C MET A 1 -13.47 7.25 -8.86
N PRO A 2 -12.60 8.17 -8.48
CA PRO A 2 -11.19 7.84 -8.39
C PRO A 2 -10.94 6.88 -7.24
N ALA A 3 -9.98 6.02 -7.43
CA ALA A 3 -9.57 5.10 -6.38
C ALA A 3 -8.89 5.87 -5.26
N SER A 4 -9.12 5.44 -4.04
CA SER A 4 -8.53 6.04 -2.85
C SER A 4 -7.29 5.26 -2.45
N ILE A 5 -6.18 5.97 -2.28
CA ILE A 5 -4.91 5.36 -1.88
C ILE A 5 -4.52 5.94 -0.53
N LEU A 6 -4.23 5.06 0.42
CA LEU A 6 -3.75 5.49 1.73
C LEU A 6 -2.23 5.37 1.75
N ILE A 7 -1.56 6.45 2.16
CA ILE A 7 -0.10 6.46 2.29
C ILE A 7 0.25 6.55 3.76
N ALA A 8 1.00 5.58 4.26
CA ALA A 8 1.48 5.58 5.63
C ALA A 8 2.99 5.73 5.63
N ASP A 9 3.49 6.88 6.07
CA ASP A 9 4.91 7.19 6.09
C ASP A 9 5.12 8.31 7.10
N ASP A 10 6.07 8.14 8.02
CA ASP A 10 6.29 9.12 9.06
C ASP A 10 7.12 10.33 8.61
N TYR A 11 7.65 10.29 7.40
CA TYR A 11 8.48 11.36 6.86
C TYR A 11 7.65 12.23 5.92
N ASP A 12 7.45 13.49 6.30
CA ASP A 12 6.54 14.38 5.58
C ASP A 12 6.92 14.54 4.10
N ASP A 13 8.22 14.68 3.82
CA ASP A 13 8.66 14.88 2.44
C ASP A 13 8.36 13.67 1.57
N ASN A 14 8.53 12.48 2.13
CA ASN A 14 8.22 11.26 1.38
C ASN A 14 6.73 11.13 1.11
N ARG A 15 5.91 11.43 2.12
CA ARG A 15 4.46 11.39 1.94
C ARG A 15 4.01 12.37 0.88
N GLU A 16 4.56 13.57 0.92
CA GLU A 16 4.19 14.59 -0.06
C GLU A 16 4.59 14.17 -1.47
N LEU A 17 5.78 13.62 -1.62
CA LEU A 17 6.26 13.17 -2.93
C LEU A 17 5.35 12.08 -3.49
N LEU A 18 5.03 11.08 -2.67
CA LEU A 18 4.14 10.01 -3.09
C LEU A 18 2.77 10.56 -3.48
N ARG A 19 2.25 11.46 -2.65
CA ARG A 19 0.94 12.06 -2.93
C ARG A 19 0.93 12.78 -4.27
N LEU A 20 1.95 13.61 -4.51
CA LEU A 20 2.02 14.36 -5.75
C LEU A 20 2.10 13.44 -6.96
N MET A 21 2.92 12.40 -6.87
CA MET A 21 3.05 11.46 -7.97
C MET A 21 1.72 10.77 -8.29
N LEU A 22 1.01 10.35 -7.24
CA LEU A 22 -0.22 9.58 -7.44
C LEU A 22 -1.39 10.47 -7.84
N GLU A 23 -1.41 11.71 -7.34
CA GLU A 23 -2.48 12.63 -7.73
C GLU A 23 -2.44 12.96 -9.22
N THR A 24 -1.26 12.91 -9.83
CA THR A 24 -1.19 13.15 -11.28
C THR A 24 -1.98 12.12 -12.08
N GLU A 25 -2.22 10.96 -11.50
CA GLU A 25 -3.00 9.91 -12.14
C GLU A 25 -4.47 9.92 -11.74
N GLY A 26 -4.86 10.93 -10.97
CA GLY A 26 -6.26 11.08 -10.58
C GLY A 26 -6.68 10.33 -9.34
N TYR A 27 -5.75 9.69 -8.64
CA TYR A 27 -6.09 9.00 -7.40
C TYR A 27 -6.42 9.98 -6.29
N HIS A 28 -7.34 9.59 -5.44
CA HIS A 28 -7.65 10.35 -4.23
C HIS A 28 -6.72 9.87 -3.12
N ILE A 29 -5.92 10.78 -2.56
CA ILE A 29 -4.86 10.40 -1.63
C ILE A 29 -5.23 10.80 -0.21
N ARG A 30 -5.07 9.85 0.71
CA ARG A 30 -5.17 10.12 2.13
C ARG A 30 -3.83 9.77 2.76
N GLU A 31 -3.42 10.55 3.77
CA GLU A 31 -2.11 10.42 4.36
C GLU A 31 -2.21 10.08 5.83
N ALA A 32 -1.28 9.26 6.29
CA ALA A 32 -1.12 8.94 7.70
C ALA A 32 0.35 9.03 8.05
N ARG A 33 0.65 9.58 9.22
CA ARG A 33 2.02 9.83 9.64
C ARG A 33 2.60 8.69 10.44
N ASN A 34 1.76 7.75 10.84
CA ASN A 34 2.22 6.60 11.61
C ASN A 34 1.22 5.46 11.43
N GLY A 35 1.57 4.30 11.97
CA GLY A 35 0.75 3.12 11.80
C GLY A 35 -0.62 3.23 12.45
N HIS A 36 -0.70 3.89 13.59
CA HIS A 36 -1.99 4.04 14.27
C HIS A 36 -2.93 4.91 13.47
N GLU A 37 -2.43 6.04 12.95
CA GLU A 37 -3.25 6.89 12.09
C GLU A 37 -3.69 6.14 10.85
N ALA A 38 -2.80 5.33 10.28
CA ALA A 38 -3.11 4.58 9.08
C ALA A 38 -4.21 3.56 9.34
N LEU A 39 -4.12 2.88 10.47
CA LEU A 39 -5.13 1.90 10.83
C LEU A 39 -6.48 2.56 11.02
N ASP A 40 -6.51 3.68 11.76
CA ASP A 40 -7.74 4.43 11.97
C ASP A 40 -8.33 4.91 10.64
N ALA A 41 -7.48 5.41 9.75
CA ALA A 41 -7.94 5.90 8.45
C ALA A 41 -8.52 4.77 7.61
N ALA A 42 -7.89 3.60 7.63
CA ALA A 42 -8.36 2.46 6.86
C ALA A 42 -9.69 1.93 7.40
N MET A 43 -9.86 1.96 8.73
CA MET A 43 -11.11 1.53 9.34
C MET A 43 -12.24 2.49 9.05
N ALA A 44 -11.93 3.80 9.04
CA ALA A 44 -12.96 4.81 8.79
C ALA A 44 -13.46 4.75 7.36
N GLU A 45 -12.56 4.52 6.42
CA GLU A 45 -12.92 4.42 5.01
C GLU A 45 -11.87 3.53 4.34
N VAL A 46 -12.30 2.35 3.91
CA VAL A 46 -11.39 1.36 3.34
C VAL A 46 -10.83 1.87 2.01
N PRO A 47 -9.49 1.99 1.89
CA PRO A 47 -8.91 2.46 0.64
C PRO A 47 -8.83 1.34 -0.39
N ALA A 48 -8.64 1.72 -1.65
CA ALA A 48 -8.43 0.75 -2.72
C ALA A 48 -7.05 0.11 -2.65
N ALA A 49 -6.09 0.81 -2.05
CA ALA A 49 -4.74 0.27 -1.83
C ALA A 49 -4.06 1.09 -0.76
N ALA A 50 -3.04 0.52 -0.14
CA ALA A 50 -2.24 1.21 0.88
C ALA A 50 -0.76 1.08 0.55
N LEU A 51 -0.04 2.19 0.62
CA LEU A 51 1.42 2.21 0.51
C LEU A 51 1.96 2.42 1.91
N ILE A 52 2.73 1.46 2.38
CA ILE A 52 3.12 1.40 3.79
C ILE A 52 4.64 1.39 3.93
N ASP A 53 5.19 2.42 4.58
CA ASP A 53 6.61 2.46 4.92
C ASP A 53 6.84 1.43 6.02
N LEU A 54 7.84 0.59 5.83
CA LEU A 54 8.15 -0.44 6.82
C LEU A 54 8.76 0.15 8.10
N SER A 55 9.43 1.30 8.00
CA SER A 55 10.13 1.92 9.13
C SER A 55 9.35 3.09 9.69
N MET A 56 8.41 2.83 10.56
CA MET A 56 7.65 3.88 11.23
C MET A 56 7.73 3.67 12.74
N PRO A 57 7.68 4.76 13.52
CA PRO A 57 7.72 4.62 14.98
C PRO A 57 6.41 4.04 15.51
N SER A 58 6.48 3.48 16.68
CA SER A 58 5.35 2.87 17.40
C SER A 58 4.84 1.65 16.66
N LEU A 59 3.84 1.81 15.85
CA LEU A 59 3.33 0.71 15.01
C LEU A 59 3.99 0.81 13.66
N ASP A 60 4.96 -0.05 13.39
CA ASP A 60 5.68 -0.02 12.13
C ASP A 60 4.85 -0.66 11.00
N GLY A 61 5.42 -0.69 9.80
CA GLY A 61 4.71 -1.20 8.64
C GLY A 61 4.32 -2.67 8.77
N TRP A 62 5.16 -3.47 9.41
CA TRP A 62 4.86 -4.89 9.62
C TRP A 62 3.66 -5.05 10.56
N GLY A 63 3.68 -4.29 11.67
CA GLY A 63 2.58 -4.32 12.63
C GLY A 63 1.29 -3.80 12.05
N LEU A 64 1.39 -2.75 11.25
CA LEU A 64 0.21 -2.21 10.58
C LEU A 64 -0.40 -3.26 9.65
N LEU A 65 0.42 -3.94 8.87
CA LEU A 65 -0.08 -4.98 7.98
C LEU A 65 -0.81 -6.07 8.77
N ARG A 66 -0.20 -6.52 9.87
CA ARG A 66 -0.83 -7.55 10.70
C ARG A 66 -2.19 -7.10 11.20
N ALA A 67 -2.27 -5.85 11.65
CA ALA A 67 -3.54 -5.32 12.16
C ALA A 67 -4.60 -5.24 11.06
N LEU A 68 -4.19 -4.82 9.85
CA LEU A 68 -5.13 -4.75 8.73
C LEU A 68 -5.62 -6.15 8.34
N ARG A 69 -4.74 -7.13 8.32
CA ARG A 69 -5.11 -8.49 7.94
C ARG A 69 -5.97 -9.19 8.99
N ALA A 70 -5.89 -8.74 10.23
CA ALA A 70 -6.64 -9.34 11.32
C ALA A 70 -8.10 -8.90 11.36
N ASP A 71 -8.46 -7.82 10.68
CA ASP A 71 -9.82 -7.30 10.71
C ASP A 71 -10.50 -7.59 9.38
N SER A 72 -11.71 -8.14 9.42
CA SER A 72 -12.43 -8.53 8.22
C SER A 72 -12.71 -7.37 7.28
N ARG A 73 -12.79 -6.16 7.83
CA ARG A 73 -13.08 -4.98 7.00
C ARG A 73 -11.89 -4.54 6.17
N THR A 74 -10.67 -4.84 6.64
CA THR A 74 -9.45 -4.33 6.01
C THR A 74 -8.53 -5.42 5.47
N ARG A 75 -8.86 -6.68 5.71
CA ARG A 75 -7.93 -7.76 5.37
C ARG A 75 -7.66 -7.91 3.88
N SER A 76 -8.54 -7.40 3.04
CA SER A 76 -8.39 -7.52 1.59
C SER A 76 -7.76 -6.32 0.93
N ILE A 77 -7.38 -5.30 1.69
CA ILE A 77 -6.75 -4.12 1.12
C ILE A 77 -5.41 -4.51 0.50
N PRO A 78 -5.20 -4.22 -0.80
CA PRO A 78 -3.88 -4.45 -1.39
C PRO A 78 -2.86 -3.53 -0.74
N CYS A 79 -1.77 -4.11 -0.24
CA CYS A 79 -0.77 -3.35 0.50
C CYS A 79 0.59 -3.47 -0.18
N VAL A 80 1.23 -2.33 -0.37
CA VAL A 80 2.57 -2.24 -0.96
C VAL A 80 3.55 -1.82 0.13
N ALA A 81 4.60 -2.61 0.32
CA ALA A 81 5.67 -2.25 1.24
C ALA A 81 6.61 -1.26 0.55
N VAL A 82 6.86 -0.13 1.18
CA VAL A 82 7.77 0.89 0.67
C VAL A 82 8.90 1.02 1.67
N THR A 83 10.14 0.90 1.22
CA THR A 83 11.24 0.89 2.17
C THR A 83 12.54 1.39 1.55
N ALA A 84 13.40 1.96 2.41
CA ALA A 84 14.76 2.33 2.02
C ALA A 84 15.69 1.13 2.02
N PHE A 85 15.27 0.03 2.62
CA PHE A 85 16.11 -1.16 2.72
C PHE A 85 15.82 -2.08 1.54
N ALA A 86 16.81 -2.30 0.72
CA ALA A 86 16.63 -3.00 -0.55
C ALA A 86 17.22 -4.40 -0.56
N ALA A 87 17.41 -4.99 0.61
CA ALA A 87 17.95 -6.35 0.67
C ALA A 87 16.93 -7.35 0.12
N THR A 88 17.43 -8.32 -0.63
CA THR A 88 16.57 -9.36 -1.19
C THR A 88 15.73 -10.05 -0.13
N GLN A 89 16.32 -10.26 1.03
CA GLN A 89 15.65 -10.91 2.13
C GLN A 89 14.44 -10.12 2.62
N ASP A 90 14.55 -8.77 2.62
CA ASP A 90 13.47 -7.94 3.08
C ASP A 90 12.29 -8.00 2.13
N ARG A 91 12.58 -8.05 0.82
CA ARG A 91 11.53 -8.19 -0.16
C ARG A 91 10.77 -9.50 0.02
N GLN A 92 11.50 -10.59 0.20
CA GLN A 92 10.89 -11.89 0.38
C GLN A 92 10.07 -11.93 1.66
N ARG A 93 10.61 -11.37 2.75
CA ARG A 93 9.90 -11.32 4.02
C ARG A 93 8.62 -10.51 3.92
N ALA A 94 8.65 -9.41 3.18
CA ALA A 94 7.46 -8.58 3.01
C ALA A 94 6.37 -9.35 2.27
N LEU A 95 6.73 -10.03 1.21
CA LEU A 95 5.75 -10.80 0.45
C LEU A 95 5.20 -11.96 1.28
N GLU A 96 6.06 -12.63 2.04
CA GLU A 96 5.62 -13.73 2.89
C GLU A 96 4.72 -13.26 4.02
N ALA A 97 4.95 -12.04 4.50
CA ALA A 97 4.12 -11.48 5.57
C ALA A 97 2.73 -11.10 5.10
N GLY A 98 2.54 -10.96 3.79
CA GLY A 98 1.21 -10.65 3.24
C GLY A 98 1.14 -9.36 2.46
N PHE A 99 2.27 -8.68 2.24
CA PHE A 99 2.28 -7.53 1.32
C PHE A 99 2.08 -8.05 -0.09
N ASP A 100 1.31 -7.31 -0.87
CA ASP A 100 1.02 -7.70 -2.25
C ASP A 100 2.13 -7.29 -3.19
N ALA A 101 2.91 -6.29 -2.81
CA ALA A 101 4.03 -5.84 -3.63
C ALA A 101 5.03 -5.11 -2.74
N TYR A 102 6.16 -4.80 -3.32
CA TYR A 102 7.27 -4.20 -2.61
C TYR A 102 7.99 -3.24 -3.55
N ILE A 103 8.30 -2.06 -3.06
CA ILE A 103 9.09 -1.10 -3.83
C ILE A 103 10.14 -0.48 -2.92
N SER A 104 11.37 -0.37 -3.41
CA SER A 104 12.46 0.18 -2.61
C SER A 104 12.78 1.60 -3.05
N LYS A 105 13.13 2.43 -2.07
CA LYS A 105 13.57 3.79 -2.31
C LYS A 105 15.05 3.80 -2.70
N PRO A 106 15.49 4.67 -3.58
CA PRO A 106 14.67 5.60 -4.36
C PRO A 106 14.00 4.88 -5.54
N PHE A 107 12.82 5.32 -5.90
CA PHE A 107 12.11 4.75 -7.03
C PHE A 107 11.73 5.86 -7.99
N ARG A 108 11.44 5.47 -9.23
CA ARG A 108 10.98 6.42 -10.24
C ARG A 108 9.47 6.51 -10.21
N ALA A 109 8.95 7.68 -10.60
CA ALA A 109 7.51 7.87 -10.64
C ALA A 109 6.85 6.82 -11.52
N LYS A 110 7.44 6.53 -12.68
CA LYS A 110 6.88 5.53 -13.58
C LYS A 110 6.77 4.16 -12.92
N GLU A 111 7.81 3.79 -12.18
CA GLU A 111 7.83 2.50 -11.47
C GLU A 111 6.70 2.43 -10.46
N LEU A 112 6.54 3.47 -9.66
CA LEU A 112 5.49 3.53 -8.66
C LEU A 112 4.11 3.48 -9.30
N LEU A 113 3.90 4.27 -10.34
CA LEU A 113 2.59 4.36 -10.97
C LEU A 113 2.20 3.05 -11.63
N GLU A 114 3.14 2.38 -12.27
CA GLU A 114 2.86 1.09 -12.88
C GLU A 114 2.53 0.04 -11.84
N LEU A 115 3.26 0.07 -10.73
CA LEU A 115 3.03 -0.89 -9.66
C LEU A 115 1.66 -0.71 -9.03
N VAL A 116 1.29 0.53 -8.73
CA VAL A 116 -0.01 0.82 -8.13
C VAL A 116 -1.13 0.46 -9.10
N SER A 117 -0.99 0.86 -10.36
CA SER A 117 -1.97 0.53 -11.37
C SER A 117 -2.16 -0.98 -11.50
N GLY A 118 -1.06 -1.72 -11.48
CA GLY A 118 -1.10 -3.18 -11.56
C GLY A 118 -1.81 -3.80 -10.37
N ILE A 119 -1.54 -3.30 -9.19
CA ILE A 119 -2.16 -3.81 -7.97
C ILE A 119 -3.67 -3.56 -7.98
N LEU A 120 -4.07 -2.37 -8.41
CA LEU A 120 -5.49 -2.04 -8.45
C LEU A 120 -6.22 -2.88 -9.50
N ARG A 121 -5.60 -3.09 -10.66
CA ARG A 121 -6.19 -3.94 -11.69
C ARG A 121 -6.28 -5.39 -11.24
N LYS A 122 -5.25 -5.86 -10.55
CA LYS A 122 -5.22 -7.24 -10.08
C LYS A 122 -6.33 -7.48 -9.07
N GLY A 123 -6.53 -6.55 -8.14
CA GLY A 123 -7.61 -6.68 -7.18
C GLY A 123 -8.96 -6.74 -7.84
N ALA A 124 -9.20 -5.82 -8.78
CA ALA A 124 -10.45 -5.81 -9.52
C ALA A 124 -10.55 -7.04 -10.40
N GLY A 125 -9.45 -7.41 -11.03
CA GLY A 125 -9.42 -8.56 -11.90
C GLY A 125 -9.65 -9.86 -11.19
N GLU A 126 -9.21 -9.97 -9.96
CA GLU A 126 -9.44 -11.18 -9.18
C GLU A 126 -10.93 -11.41 -8.95
N ASP A 127 -11.66 -10.36 -8.67
CA ASP A 127 -13.09 -10.48 -8.50
C ASP A 127 -13.76 -11.00 -9.75
N ALA A 128 -13.42 -10.40 -10.88
CA ALA A 128 -13.97 -10.83 -12.15
C ALA A 128 -13.41 -12.16 -12.58
N HIS A 129 -12.15 -12.36 -12.29
CA HIS A 129 -11.41 -13.51 -12.78
C HIS A 129 -11.82 -14.80 -12.10
N LYS A 130 -12.34 -14.72 -10.93
CA LYS A 130 -12.84 -15.93 -10.30
C LYS A 130 -13.87 -16.62 -11.14
N ASP A 131 -14.43 -15.90 -12.03
CA ASP A 131 -15.31 -16.48 -12.98
C ASP A 131 -14.58 -17.24 -14.02
N GLY A 132 -13.52 -16.73 -14.35
CA GLY A 132 -12.87 -17.28 -15.41
C GLY A 132 -11.74 -18.06 -15.06
N ASP A 133 -11.31 -18.03 -14.60
CA ASP A 133 -10.29 -18.47 -14.64
C ASP A 133 -10.08 -19.32 -14.65
N GLY A 134 -10.40 -19.13 -14.42
CA GLY A 134 -10.09 -19.76 -14.61
C GLY A 134 -9.37 -19.94 -15.44
N ARG A 135 -9.21 -19.86 -15.84
CA ARG A 135 -8.62 -19.84 -16.67
C ARG A 135 -8.20 -20.01 -16.94
#